data_d49e2473b281c5e2f1702020b90e6e94
#
_entry.id   d49e2473b281c5e2f1702020b90e6e94
#
_cell.length_a   1.000
_cell.length_b   1.000
_cell.length_c   1.000
_cell.angle_alpha   90.00
_cell.angle_beta   90.00
_cell.angle_gamma   90.00
#
_symmetry.space_group_name_H-M   'P 1'
#
loop_
_entity.id
_entity.type
_entity.pdbx_description
1 polymer ?
#
loop_
_entity_poly.entity_id
_entity_poly.type
_entity_poly.pdbx_seq_one_letter_code
_entity_poly.pdbx_strand_id
1 'polypeptide(L)'
;MKKMIIFAVVLGFTAALTASASDAKGNWDTLCAKCHGADGKGQTNMGRRLGAKDYTDASVQAALTDEAAFKAIKEGFKDKDGKTVMRPAENLSDEDIKGLVAYMRTFKK
;
A
#
# COMPACT_ATOMS: atom_id res chain seq x y z
N MET A 1 50.72 -13.16 30.08
CA MET A 1 50.12 -13.25 29.28
C MET A 1 48.93 -12.76 29.18
N LYS A 2 48.60 -11.99 28.51
CA LYS A 2 47.53 -11.46 28.37
C LYS A 2 46.81 -11.84 27.28
N LYS A 3 45.68 -11.94 27.32
CA LYS A 3 44.92 -12.28 26.38
C LYS A 3 44.14 -11.23 25.88
N MET A 4 44.05 -10.98 24.72
CA MET A 4 43.36 -10.00 24.20
C MET A 4 42.19 -10.55 23.63
N ILE A 5 41.11 -10.15 24.00
CA ILE A 5 39.88 -10.60 23.50
C ILE A 5 39.35 -9.62 22.63
N ILE A 6 39.16 -9.91 21.44
CA ILE A 6 38.58 -9.04 20.59
C ILE A 6 37.27 -9.42 20.28
N PHE A 7 36.34 -8.58 20.48
CA PHE A 7 35.04 -8.88 20.20
C PHE A 7 34.70 -8.28 18.96
N ALA A 8 34.42 -9.00 17.98
CA ALA A 8 33.89 -8.50 16.77
C ALA A 8 32.48 -8.26 16.98
N VAL A 9 32.13 -7.11 17.02
CA VAL A 9 30.79 -6.82 17.15
C VAL A 9 30.20 -6.89 15.83
N VAL A 10 29.40 -7.80 15.63
CA VAL A 10 28.73 -7.89 14.42
C VAL A 10 27.45 -7.22 14.57
N LEU A 11 27.25 -6.18 13.88
CA LEU A 11 26.06 -5.53 13.94
C LEU A 11 25.17 -6.17 13.01
N GLY A 12 24.22 -6.74 13.46
CA GLY A 12 23.22 -7.33 12.68
C GLY A 12 22.50 -6.24 11.97
N PHE A 13 22.65 -6.15 10.68
CA PHE A 13 22.03 -5.14 9.99
C PHE A 13 20.91 -5.72 9.27
N THR A 14 19.73 -5.35 9.60
CA THR A 14 18.59 -5.92 8.97
C THR A 14 17.97 -4.86 8.14
N ALA A 15 18.41 -4.72 6.96
CA ALA A 15 17.84 -3.76 6.09
C ALA A 15 16.76 -4.32 5.22
N ALA A 16 16.45 -5.55 5.42
CA ALA A 16 15.56 -6.20 4.51
C ALA A 16 14.16 -5.66 4.50
N LEU A 17 13.81 -4.96 5.54
CA LEU A 17 12.47 -4.54 5.66
C LEU A 17 12.05 -3.43 4.76
N THR A 18 13.00 -2.78 4.13
CA THR A 18 12.63 -1.64 3.35
C THR A 18 12.26 -1.98 1.92
N ALA A 19 12.44 -3.23 1.51
CA ALA A 19 12.19 -3.58 0.13
C ALA A 19 10.75 -3.34 -0.26
N SER A 20 9.81 -3.83 0.54
CA SER A 20 8.40 -3.66 0.23
C SER A 20 8.02 -2.20 0.25
N ALA A 21 8.51 -1.48 1.23
CA ALA A 21 8.19 -0.07 1.33
C ALA A 21 8.75 0.71 0.15
N SER A 22 9.95 0.34 -0.34
CA SER A 22 10.52 1.06 -1.46
C SER A 22 9.81 0.77 -2.76
N ASP A 23 9.12 -0.37 -2.84
CA ASP A 23 8.39 -0.73 -4.04
C ASP A 23 6.94 -0.28 -4.02
N ALA A 24 6.47 0.27 -2.92
CA ALA A 24 5.07 0.64 -2.80
C ALA A 24 4.64 1.65 -3.86
N LYS A 25 5.49 2.63 -4.14
CA LYS A 25 5.16 3.60 -5.16
C LYS A 25 5.06 2.94 -6.53
N GLY A 26 5.99 2.05 -6.85
CA GLY A 26 5.95 1.33 -8.11
C GLY A 26 4.72 0.46 -8.22
N ASN A 27 4.37 -0.23 -7.15
CA ASN A 27 3.17 -1.06 -7.13
C ASN A 27 1.91 -0.21 -7.28
N TRP A 28 1.88 0.93 -6.62
CA TRP A 28 0.74 1.84 -6.75
C TRP A 28 0.60 2.32 -8.19
N ASP A 29 1.70 2.78 -8.78
CA ASP A 29 1.67 3.31 -10.13
C ASP A 29 1.25 2.25 -11.15
N THR A 30 1.64 1.01 -10.91
CA THR A 30 1.34 -0.08 -11.85
C THR A 30 -0.06 -0.67 -11.65
N LEU A 31 -0.47 -0.82 -10.40
CA LEU A 31 -1.67 -1.60 -10.09
C LEU A 31 -2.86 -0.77 -9.66
N CYS A 32 -2.63 0.40 -9.11
CA CYS A 32 -3.69 1.17 -8.47
C CYS A 32 -4.00 2.48 -9.18
N ALA A 33 -3.00 3.08 -9.81
CA ALA A 33 -3.14 4.44 -10.34
C ALA A 33 -4.13 4.54 -11.48
N LYS A 34 -4.41 3.46 -12.18
CA LYS A 34 -5.35 3.52 -13.29
C LYS A 34 -6.72 4.02 -12.83
N CYS A 35 -7.13 3.63 -11.65
CA CYS A 35 -8.39 4.09 -11.07
C CYS A 35 -8.16 5.20 -10.05
N HIS A 36 -7.23 4.97 -9.12
CA HIS A 36 -7.04 5.89 -8.01
C HIS A 36 -6.19 7.11 -8.36
N GLY A 37 -5.46 7.07 -9.47
CA GLY A 37 -4.58 8.17 -9.87
C GLY A 37 -3.24 8.08 -9.16
N ALA A 38 -2.21 8.61 -9.81
CA ALA A 38 -0.89 8.68 -9.19
C ALA A 38 -0.93 9.57 -7.96
N ASP A 39 -1.86 10.52 -7.92
CA ASP A 39 -2.04 11.46 -6.81
C ASP A 39 -3.07 10.98 -5.79
N GLY A 40 -3.68 9.83 -5.99
CA GLY A 40 -4.66 9.25 -5.06
C GLY A 40 -6.02 9.93 -5.05
N LYS A 41 -6.29 10.82 -5.99
CA LYS A 41 -7.55 11.56 -5.98
C LYS A 41 -8.73 10.84 -6.60
N GLY A 42 -8.47 9.74 -7.30
CA GLY A 42 -9.56 8.99 -7.94
C GLY A 42 -10.19 9.68 -9.12
N GLN A 43 -9.49 10.66 -9.70
CA GLN A 43 -10.06 11.49 -10.76
C GLN A 43 -9.63 11.04 -12.15
N THR A 44 -9.34 9.77 -12.31
CA THR A 44 -9.11 9.19 -13.63
C THR A 44 -10.44 8.85 -14.27
N ASN A 45 -10.44 8.59 -15.56
CA ASN A 45 -11.69 8.18 -16.23
C ASN A 45 -12.27 6.93 -15.60
N MET A 46 -11.42 5.93 -15.33
CA MET A 46 -11.88 4.69 -14.73
C MET A 46 -12.29 4.93 -13.28
N GLY A 47 -11.54 5.76 -12.55
CA GLY A 47 -11.86 6.05 -11.16
C GLY A 47 -13.22 6.72 -11.00
N ARG A 48 -13.53 7.67 -11.87
CA ARG A 48 -14.84 8.34 -11.82
C ARG A 48 -15.95 7.35 -12.13
N ARG A 49 -15.70 6.47 -13.09
CA ARG A 49 -16.74 5.52 -13.47
C ARG A 49 -16.99 4.49 -12.39
N LEU A 50 -15.98 4.07 -11.68
CA LEU A 50 -16.11 3.04 -10.66
C LEU A 50 -16.25 3.58 -9.23
N GLY A 51 -16.23 4.89 -9.07
CA GLY A 51 -16.44 5.48 -7.75
C GLY A 51 -15.23 5.47 -6.83
N ALA A 52 -14.02 5.57 -7.41
CA ALA A 52 -12.81 5.62 -6.60
C ALA A 52 -12.83 6.87 -5.73
N LYS A 53 -12.41 6.73 -4.49
CA LYS A 53 -12.43 7.82 -3.54
C LYS A 53 -11.18 8.67 -3.64
N ASP A 54 -11.28 9.88 -3.09
CA ASP A 54 -10.17 10.81 -3.06
C ASP A 54 -9.40 10.60 -1.75
N TYR A 55 -8.24 10.01 -1.84
CA TYR A 55 -7.45 9.71 -0.65
C TYR A 55 -6.64 10.89 -0.15
N THR A 56 -6.70 12.03 -0.80
CA THR A 56 -6.13 13.25 -0.24
C THR A 56 -7.06 13.85 0.82
N ASP A 57 -8.32 13.43 0.83
CA ASP A 57 -9.33 13.94 1.75
C ASP A 57 -9.18 13.28 3.11
N ALA A 58 -8.96 14.08 4.14
CA ALA A 58 -8.75 13.56 5.48
C ALA A 58 -9.95 12.78 6.01
N SER A 59 -11.16 13.16 5.64
CA SER A 59 -12.35 12.46 6.12
C SER A 59 -12.47 11.08 5.47
N VAL A 60 -12.06 10.95 4.23
CA VAL A 60 -12.03 9.66 3.55
C VAL A 60 -11.00 8.76 4.23
N GLN A 61 -9.83 9.30 4.53
CA GLN A 61 -8.79 8.56 5.22
C GLN A 61 -9.25 8.09 6.61
N ALA A 62 -9.94 8.97 7.33
CA ALA A 62 -10.38 8.64 8.68
C ALA A 62 -11.44 7.54 8.69
N ALA A 63 -12.26 7.48 7.66
CA ALA A 63 -13.31 6.48 7.59
C ALA A 63 -12.83 5.10 7.16
N LEU A 64 -11.61 5.01 6.63
CA LEU A 64 -11.09 3.76 6.12
C LEU A 64 -10.07 3.18 7.09
N THR A 65 -10.35 2.00 7.62
CA THR A 65 -9.37 1.35 8.51
C THR A 65 -8.29 0.68 7.67
N ASP A 66 -7.13 0.47 8.28
CA ASP A 66 -6.05 -0.23 7.60
C ASP A 66 -6.46 -1.65 7.25
N GLU A 67 -7.23 -2.31 8.13
CA GLU A 67 -7.70 -3.66 7.85
C GLU A 67 -8.61 -3.71 6.65
N ALA A 68 -9.53 -2.76 6.54
CA ALA A 68 -10.44 -2.72 5.41
C ALA A 68 -9.70 -2.44 4.11
N ALA A 69 -8.70 -1.55 4.17
CA ALA A 69 -7.88 -1.25 3.01
C ALA A 69 -7.06 -2.47 2.58
N PHE A 70 -6.47 -3.16 3.55
CA PHE A 70 -5.70 -4.37 3.28
C PHE A 70 -6.59 -5.42 2.61
N LYS A 71 -7.76 -5.64 3.18
CA LYS A 71 -8.69 -6.64 2.67
C LYS A 71 -9.14 -6.31 1.25
N ALA A 72 -9.43 -5.04 0.99
CA ALA A 72 -9.87 -4.62 -0.34
C ALA A 72 -8.78 -4.86 -1.38
N ILE A 73 -7.53 -4.61 -1.03
CA ILE A 73 -6.43 -4.86 -1.95
C ILE A 73 -6.23 -6.36 -2.16
N LYS A 74 -6.26 -7.12 -1.09
CA LYS A 74 -5.97 -8.55 -1.16
C LYS A 74 -7.10 -9.34 -1.82
N GLU A 75 -8.32 -9.02 -1.49
CA GLU A 75 -9.49 -9.79 -1.92
C GLU A 75 -10.33 -9.12 -2.98
N GLY A 76 -10.03 -7.86 -3.27
CA GLY A 76 -10.84 -7.11 -4.20
C GLY A 76 -12.04 -6.50 -3.50
N PHE A 77 -12.79 -5.71 -4.24
CA PHE A 77 -13.94 -5.03 -3.68
C PHE A 77 -15.08 -5.09 -4.67
N LYS A 78 -16.26 -5.37 -4.16
CA LYS A 78 -17.47 -5.42 -4.97
C LYS A 78 -18.42 -4.33 -4.50
N ASP A 79 -19.20 -3.82 -5.43
CA ASP A 79 -20.22 -2.84 -5.07
C ASP A 79 -21.45 -3.56 -4.51
N LYS A 80 -22.47 -2.79 -4.17
CA LYS A 80 -23.66 -3.34 -3.55
C LYS A 80 -24.41 -4.29 -4.47
N ASP A 81 -24.17 -4.22 -5.76
CA ASP A 81 -24.80 -5.10 -6.72
C ASP A 81 -23.98 -6.36 -6.97
N GLY A 82 -22.89 -6.54 -6.24
CA GLY A 82 -22.02 -7.70 -6.40
C GLY A 82 -21.05 -7.59 -7.55
N LYS A 83 -20.97 -6.41 -8.19
CA LYS A 83 -20.08 -6.23 -9.31
C LYS A 83 -18.70 -5.89 -8.83
N THR A 84 -17.68 -6.53 -9.39
CA THR A 84 -16.32 -6.26 -8.99
C THR A 84 -15.88 -4.89 -9.52
N VAL A 85 -15.59 -3.99 -8.61
CA VAL A 85 -15.09 -2.66 -8.96
C VAL A 85 -13.60 -2.54 -8.69
N MET A 86 -13.03 -3.38 -7.85
CA MET A 86 -11.61 -3.45 -7.61
C MET A 86 -11.21 -4.91 -7.60
N ARG A 87 -10.29 -5.28 -8.48
CA ARG A 87 -9.86 -6.67 -8.55
C ARG A 87 -8.86 -6.97 -7.45
N PRO A 88 -8.80 -8.21 -6.98
CA PRO A 88 -7.76 -8.59 -6.04
C PRO A 88 -6.37 -8.36 -6.64
N ALA A 89 -5.46 -7.87 -5.85
CA ALA A 89 -4.08 -7.72 -6.29
C ALA A 89 -3.41 -9.08 -6.25
N GLU A 90 -2.89 -9.51 -7.40
CA GLU A 90 -2.23 -10.80 -7.47
C GLU A 90 -0.74 -10.62 -7.42
N ASN A 91 -0.05 -11.63 -6.99
CA ASN A 91 1.40 -11.64 -6.95
C ASN A 91 2.01 -10.63 -6.00
N LEU A 92 1.25 -10.21 -5.00
CA LEU A 92 1.75 -9.35 -3.94
C LEU A 92 1.73 -10.10 -2.63
N SER A 93 2.79 -9.95 -1.85
CA SER A 93 2.83 -10.51 -0.51
C SER A 93 2.02 -9.63 0.42
N ASP A 94 1.72 -10.13 1.61
CA ASP A 94 1.04 -9.32 2.61
C ASP A 94 1.86 -8.09 2.97
N GLU A 95 3.20 -8.21 2.96
CA GLU A 95 4.05 -7.07 3.23
C GLU A 95 3.95 -6.01 2.14
N ASP A 96 3.85 -6.44 0.88
CA ASP A 96 3.63 -5.52 -0.22
C ASP A 96 2.32 -4.78 -0.06
N ILE A 97 1.28 -5.49 0.35
CA ILE A 97 -0.05 -4.88 0.53
C ILE A 97 -0.01 -3.89 1.69
N LYS A 98 0.65 -4.24 2.79
CA LYS A 98 0.82 -3.30 3.90
C LYS A 98 1.56 -2.05 3.44
N GLY A 99 2.55 -2.22 2.59
CA GLY A 99 3.26 -1.09 2.02
C GLY A 99 2.36 -0.19 1.19
N LEU A 100 1.44 -0.78 0.43
CA LEU A 100 0.48 -0.01 -0.34
C LEU A 100 -0.49 0.76 0.55
N VAL A 101 -0.95 0.16 1.64
CA VAL A 101 -1.81 0.86 2.59
C VAL A 101 -1.07 2.05 3.19
N ALA A 102 0.18 1.85 3.58
CA ALA A 102 0.99 2.95 4.12
C ALA A 102 1.20 4.04 3.07
N TYR A 103 1.44 3.66 1.83
CA TYR A 103 1.65 4.63 0.77
C TYR A 103 0.38 5.45 0.52
N MET A 104 -0.77 4.79 0.52
CA MET A 104 -2.04 5.46 0.36
C MET A 104 -2.27 6.52 1.44
N ARG A 105 -1.83 6.23 2.67
CA ARG A 105 -1.97 7.20 3.76
C ARG A 105 -1.14 8.47 3.53
N THR A 106 -0.11 8.39 2.71
CA THR A 106 0.72 9.58 2.45
C THR A 106 0.02 10.60 1.57
N PHE A 107 -1.07 10.23 0.92
CA PHE A 107 -1.80 11.20 0.09
C PHE A 107 -2.61 12.20 0.90
N LYS A 108 -2.85 11.91 2.16
CA LYS A 108 -3.67 12.79 2.99
C LYS A 108 -3.09 14.19 3.08
N LYS A 109 -3.89 15.17 2.88
CA LYS A 109 -3.50 16.58 2.98
C LYS A 109 -4.07 17.25 4.20
#